data_4c9784eadec280b6fab7fa27ec0e8ea9
#
_entry.id   4c9784eadec280b6fab7fa27ec0e8ea9
#
_cell.length_a   1.000
_cell.length_b   1.000
_cell.length_c   1.000
_cell.angle_alpha   90.00
_cell.angle_beta   90.00
_cell.angle_gamma   90.00
#
_symmetry.space_group_name_H-M   'P 1'
#
loop_
_entity.id
_entity.type
_entity.pdbx_description
1 polymer ?
#
loop_
_entity_poly.entity_id
_entity_poly.type
_entity_poly.pdbx_seq_one_letter_code
_entity_poly.pdbx_strand_id
1 'polypeptide(L)'
;MEKTAASKFGSSPAKLRFFTIFASDYPTDMNFRKISLLVLILLIADQALKIWVKTHMHLDESIVVFPDWFQLRFIENNGAAFGMHIATKGGFDWGKLLLGIFRIVMVGVIGWLMHHLINKRKDTPKGVIVGLALVMAGALGNIIDSAFYGLLFSESTPYTVAHFGGHYAGFMMGKVVDMFYFPLFQWNGVPRFLNFLVDSNNYFFGAIFNLADAYISIAVILSLIHISEPTRLQLIS
;
A
#
# COMPACT_ATOMS: atom_id res chain seq x y z
N MET A 1 -14.50 -31.82 -48.76
CA MET A 1 -15.32 -30.59 -48.74
C MET A 1 -15.92 -30.53 -47.36
N GLU A 2 -15.36 -29.70 -46.46
CA GLU A 2 -15.97 -28.48 -45.91
C GLU A 2 -15.01 -27.89 -44.89
N LYS A 3 -14.52 -26.70 -45.23
CA LYS A 3 -13.76 -25.83 -44.30
C LYS A 3 -14.76 -24.96 -43.59
N THR A 4 -14.75 -24.91 -42.29
CA THR A 4 -15.51 -23.87 -41.56
C THR A 4 -14.65 -23.20 -40.51
N ALA A 5 -14.31 -22.02 -40.79
CA ALA A 5 -14.04 -20.78 -40.08
C ALA A 5 -13.86 -20.86 -38.56
N ALA A 6 -12.62 -20.74 -38.13
CA ALA A 6 -12.27 -20.29 -36.79
C ALA A 6 -12.32 -18.77 -36.74
N SER A 7 -13.25 -18.22 -35.96
CA SER A 7 -13.45 -16.78 -35.74
C SER A 7 -12.27 -16.18 -34.98
N LYS A 8 -11.71 -15.13 -35.57
CA LYS A 8 -10.72 -14.23 -34.98
C LYS A 8 -11.29 -13.51 -33.77
N PHE A 9 -10.85 -13.86 -32.58
CA PHE A 9 -10.88 -12.95 -31.46
C PHE A 9 -9.49 -12.32 -31.31
N GLY A 10 -9.35 -11.09 -31.81
CA GLY A 10 -8.14 -10.31 -31.74
C GLY A 10 -7.90 -9.79 -30.34
N SER A 11 -7.07 -10.45 -29.56
CA SER A 11 -6.47 -9.88 -28.36
C SER A 11 -5.27 -9.05 -28.78
N SER A 12 -5.29 -7.76 -28.46
CA SER A 12 -4.21 -6.81 -28.75
C SER A 12 -2.87 -7.32 -28.19
N PRO A 13 -1.80 -7.40 -29.00
CA PRO A 13 -0.50 -7.93 -28.55
C PRO A 13 0.16 -7.10 -27.43
N ALA A 14 -0.27 -5.87 -27.20
CA ALA A 14 0.23 -5.02 -26.11
C ALA A 14 -0.29 -5.45 -24.72
N LYS A 15 -1.54 -5.89 -24.61
CA LYS A 15 -2.10 -6.43 -23.35
C LYS A 15 -1.43 -7.75 -22.96
N LEU A 16 -1.09 -8.59 -23.93
CA LEU A 16 -0.40 -9.86 -23.69
C LEU A 16 1.05 -9.65 -23.21
N ARG A 17 1.75 -8.62 -23.71
CA ARG A 17 3.14 -8.32 -23.31
C ARG A 17 3.26 -7.79 -21.88
N PHE A 18 2.31 -6.99 -21.41
CA PHE A 18 2.32 -6.51 -20.02
C PHE A 18 2.13 -7.67 -19.03
N PHE A 19 1.25 -8.61 -19.34
CA PHE A 19 1.02 -9.81 -18.54
C PHE A 19 2.21 -10.78 -18.55
N THR A 20 2.90 -10.97 -19.70
CA THR A 20 4.05 -11.87 -19.81
C THR A 20 5.29 -11.42 -19.03
N ILE A 21 5.43 -10.13 -18.73
CA ILE A 21 6.55 -9.62 -17.92
C ILE A 21 6.46 -10.11 -16.47
N PHE A 22 5.24 -10.26 -15.94
CA PHE A 22 5.01 -10.72 -14.57
C PHE A 22 4.82 -12.24 -14.45
N ALA A 23 4.42 -12.92 -15.52
CA ALA A 23 4.12 -14.35 -15.60
C ALA A 23 5.24 -15.17 -16.24
N SER A 24 6.47 -14.64 -16.36
CA SER A 24 7.55 -15.42 -16.96
C SER A 24 8.07 -16.48 -15.98
N ASP A 25 7.88 -17.75 -16.34
CA ASP A 25 8.39 -18.94 -15.63
C ASP A 25 9.94 -19.09 -15.67
N TYR A 26 10.65 -18.02 -15.99
CA TYR A 26 12.10 -18.05 -15.97
C TYR A 26 12.66 -18.01 -14.55
N PRO A 27 13.70 -18.81 -14.24
CA PRO A 27 14.39 -18.78 -12.95
C PRO A 27 14.77 -17.35 -12.59
N THR A 28 14.53 -16.97 -11.35
CA THR A 28 14.75 -15.61 -10.92
C THR A 28 16.23 -15.26 -10.87
N ASP A 29 16.72 -14.41 -11.77
CA ASP A 29 17.97 -13.65 -11.57
C ASP A 29 17.86 -12.60 -10.44
N MET A 30 16.78 -12.66 -9.66
CA MET A 30 16.51 -11.79 -8.54
C MET A 30 17.31 -12.26 -7.34
N ASN A 31 18.48 -11.69 -7.16
CA ASN A 31 19.27 -11.89 -5.95
C ASN A 31 18.82 -10.94 -4.84
N PHE A 32 19.17 -11.25 -3.60
CA PHE A 32 18.81 -10.49 -2.42
C PHE A 32 19.17 -8.99 -2.55
N ARG A 33 20.29 -8.65 -3.20
CA ARG A 33 20.73 -7.26 -3.41
C ARG A 33 19.74 -6.46 -4.28
N LYS A 34 19.26 -7.04 -5.38
CA LYS A 34 18.29 -6.38 -6.28
C LYS A 34 16.96 -6.12 -5.57
N ILE A 35 16.53 -7.07 -4.75
CA ILE A 35 15.29 -6.95 -3.98
C ILE A 35 15.42 -5.91 -2.87
N SER A 36 16.53 -5.94 -2.12
CA SER A 36 16.79 -4.91 -1.10
C SER A 36 16.86 -3.51 -1.69
N LEU A 37 17.46 -3.37 -2.88
CA LEU A 37 17.49 -2.11 -3.60
C LEU A 37 16.08 -1.66 -4.02
N LEU A 38 15.25 -2.57 -4.52
CA LEU A 38 13.85 -2.28 -4.84
C LEU A 38 13.09 -1.77 -3.61
N VAL A 39 13.16 -2.51 -2.49
CA VAL A 39 12.53 -2.12 -1.22
C VAL A 39 13.02 -0.75 -0.77
N LEU A 40 14.32 -0.48 -0.86
CA LEU A 40 14.90 0.82 -0.49
C LEU A 40 14.38 1.96 -1.35
N ILE A 41 14.30 1.77 -2.68
CA ILE A 41 13.79 2.80 -3.60
C ILE A 41 12.31 3.11 -3.30
N LEU A 42 11.50 2.07 -3.11
CA LEU A 42 10.08 2.23 -2.77
C LEU A 42 9.90 2.94 -1.44
N LEU A 43 10.72 2.60 -0.44
CA LEU A 43 10.71 3.21 0.88
C LEU A 43 11.11 4.70 0.82
N ILE A 44 12.15 5.02 0.06
CA ILE A 44 12.57 6.42 -0.15
C ILE A 44 11.47 7.22 -0.82
N ALA A 45 10.80 6.66 -1.84
CA ALA A 45 9.70 7.34 -2.52
C ALA A 45 8.52 7.62 -1.58
N ASP A 46 8.12 6.63 -0.77
CA ASP A 46 7.07 6.79 0.23
C ASP A 46 7.41 7.86 1.26
N GLN A 47 8.60 7.78 1.86
CA GLN A 47 9.02 8.70 2.90
C GLN A 47 9.25 10.13 2.37
N ALA A 48 9.79 10.28 1.16
CA ALA A 48 9.97 11.59 0.54
C ALA A 48 8.62 12.31 0.35
N LEU A 49 7.62 11.58 -0.14
CA LEU A 49 6.28 12.13 -0.34
C LEU A 49 5.58 12.46 0.99
N LYS A 50 5.65 11.58 1.97
CA LYS A 50 5.08 11.78 3.31
C LYS A 50 5.71 12.98 4.03
N ILE A 51 7.03 13.10 3.99
CA ILE A 51 7.75 14.24 4.57
C ILE A 51 7.35 15.53 3.85
N TRP A 52 7.28 15.51 2.52
CA TRP A 52 6.86 16.68 1.76
C TRP A 52 5.46 17.14 2.14
N VAL A 53 4.48 16.22 2.16
CA VAL A 53 3.10 16.53 2.57
C VAL A 53 3.07 17.10 3.99
N LYS A 54 3.73 16.43 4.93
CA LYS A 54 3.73 16.83 6.35
C LYS A 54 4.37 18.22 6.58
N THR A 55 5.34 18.60 5.77
CA THR A 55 6.10 19.87 5.95
C THR A 55 5.63 21.00 5.04
N HIS A 56 4.63 20.78 4.16
CA HIS A 56 4.15 21.80 3.22
C HIS A 56 2.63 21.96 3.22
N MET A 57 1.88 21.02 3.83
CA MET A 57 0.42 21.08 3.89
C MET A 57 -0.06 21.21 5.34
N HIS A 58 -1.17 21.92 5.52
CA HIS A 58 -1.90 21.92 6.77
C HIS A 58 -2.71 20.64 6.94
N LEU A 59 -2.99 20.23 8.17
CA LEU A 59 -3.85 19.08 8.42
C LEU A 59 -5.24 19.34 7.82
N ASP A 60 -5.82 18.34 7.16
CA ASP A 60 -7.08 18.40 6.40
C ASP A 60 -7.04 19.27 5.12
N GLU A 61 -5.91 19.87 4.76
CA GLU A 61 -5.77 20.59 3.50
C GLU A 61 -5.87 19.65 2.30
N SER A 62 -6.50 20.13 1.22
CA SER A 62 -6.64 19.41 -0.05
C SER A 62 -6.07 20.23 -1.21
N ILE A 63 -5.18 19.63 -1.99
CA ILE A 63 -4.65 20.16 -3.24
C ILE A 63 -5.24 19.35 -4.39
N VAL A 64 -6.01 19.98 -5.28
CA VAL A 64 -6.57 19.34 -6.45
C VAL A 64 -5.44 19.14 -7.48
N VAL A 65 -5.11 17.87 -7.76
CA VAL A 65 -4.10 17.50 -8.77
C VAL A 65 -4.77 17.32 -10.13
N PHE A 66 -5.84 16.56 -10.18
CA PHE A 66 -6.71 16.43 -11.34
C PHE A 66 -8.14 16.73 -10.93
N PRO A 67 -8.80 17.66 -11.61
CA PRO A 67 -10.20 17.95 -11.34
C PRO A 67 -11.06 16.68 -11.35
N ASP A 68 -12.03 16.62 -10.45
CA ASP A 68 -13.09 15.61 -10.34
C ASP A 68 -12.68 14.21 -9.87
N TRP A 69 -11.38 13.83 -9.87
CA TRP A 69 -11.07 12.43 -9.53
C TRP A 69 -9.78 12.20 -8.72
N PHE A 70 -8.86 13.17 -8.58
CA PHE A 70 -7.65 12.99 -7.78
C PHE A 70 -7.22 14.25 -7.03
N GLN A 71 -7.07 14.12 -5.72
CA GLN A 71 -6.60 15.18 -4.82
C GLN A 71 -5.52 14.63 -3.88
N LEU A 72 -4.58 15.48 -3.51
CA LEU A 72 -3.75 15.26 -2.33
C LEU A 72 -4.47 15.87 -1.13
N ARG A 73 -4.91 15.04 -0.19
CA ARG A 73 -5.55 15.48 1.04
C ARG A 73 -4.76 14.98 2.24
N PHE A 74 -4.19 15.90 2.99
CA PHE A 74 -3.35 15.54 4.13
C PHE A 74 -4.18 15.13 5.34
N ILE A 75 -4.02 13.86 5.73
CA ILE A 75 -4.61 13.32 6.97
C ILE A 75 -3.54 12.60 7.77
N GLU A 76 -3.63 12.71 9.10
CA GLU A 76 -2.82 11.94 10.03
C GLU A 76 -3.66 10.82 10.67
N ASN A 77 -3.21 9.59 10.48
CA ASN A 77 -3.89 8.38 10.95
C ASN A 77 -3.10 7.74 12.10
N ASN A 78 -3.77 7.35 13.17
CA ASN A 78 -3.16 6.59 14.26
C ASN A 78 -2.79 5.14 13.87
N GLY A 79 -3.00 4.77 12.60
CA GLY A 79 -2.63 3.47 12.06
C GLY A 79 -3.64 2.36 12.36
N ALA A 80 -4.77 2.68 13.02
CA ALA A 80 -5.84 1.72 13.22
C ALA A 80 -6.80 1.74 12.02
N ALA A 81 -7.10 0.56 11.48
CA ALA A 81 -8.14 0.44 10.46
C ALA A 81 -9.49 0.88 11.05
N PHE A 82 -10.22 1.72 10.32
CA PHE A 82 -11.57 2.18 10.68
C PHE A 82 -11.69 2.93 12.01
N GLY A 83 -10.64 3.62 12.48
CA GLY A 83 -10.72 4.45 13.69
C GLY A 83 -10.89 3.67 15.00
N MET A 84 -10.58 2.37 15.02
CA MET A 84 -10.61 1.57 16.24
C MET A 84 -9.52 2.05 17.21
N HIS A 85 -9.92 2.77 18.25
CA HIS A 85 -9.05 3.13 19.37
C HIS A 85 -9.32 2.21 20.55
N ILE A 86 -8.32 1.47 20.99
CA ILE A 86 -8.33 0.80 22.29
C ILE A 86 -7.73 1.80 23.29
N ALA A 87 -8.50 2.84 23.60
CA ALA A 87 -8.09 3.82 24.61
C ALA A 87 -8.19 3.20 26.00
N THR A 88 -7.09 3.21 26.74
CA THR A 88 -7.09 2.86 28.16
C THR A 88 -7.15 4.11 29.04
N LYS A 89 -7.75 3.98 30.21
CA LYS A 89 -7.71 4.99 31.28
C LYS A 89 -6.24 5.30 31.58
N GLY A 90 -5.76 6.48 31.18
CA GLY A 90 -4.36 6.90 31.42
C GLY A 90 -3.66 7.53 30.21
N GLY A 91 -4.31 7.69 29.07
CA GLY A 91 -3.76 8.43 27.91
C GLY A 91 -2.77 7.68 27.03
N PHE A 92 -2.41 6.41 27.36
CA PHE A 92 -1.54 5.60 26.53
C PHE A 92 -2.34 4.70 25.58
N ASP A 93 -2.06 4.78 24.27
CA ASP A 93 -2.76 3.99 23.23
C ASP A 93 -2.11 2.61 23.05
N TRP A 94 -2.58 1.63 23.82
CA TRP A 94 -2.13 0.25 23.73
C TRP A 94 -2.44 -0.39 22.38
N GLY A 95 -3.55 0.02 21.75
CA GLY A 95 -3.93 -0.50 20.42
C GLY A 95 -2.89 -0.12 19.38
N LYS A 96 -2.41 1.11 19.41
CA LYS A 96 -1.37 1.61 18.52
C LYS A 96 -0.04 0.89 18.74
N LEU A 97 0.39 0.70 20.00
CA LEU A 97 1.60 -0.04 20.32
C LEU A 97 1.52 -1.51 19.83
N LEU A 98 0.40 -2.18 20.10
CA LEU A 98 0.19 -3.57 19.68
C LEU A 98 0.22 -3.70 18.15
N LEU A 99 -0.42 -2.78 17.43
CA LEU A 99 -0.38 -2.71 15.97
C LEU A 99 1.05 -2.50 15.45
N GLY A 100 1.84 -1.63 16.09
CA GLY A 100 3.24 -1.41 15.77
C GLY A 100 4.07 -2.67 15.95
N ILE A 101 3.91 -3.38 17.07
CA ILE A 101 4.59 -4.66 17.35
C ILE A 101 4.17 -5.70 16.31
N PHE A 102 2.88 -5.81 16.01
CA PHE A 102 2.38 -6.74 14.99
C PHE A 102 3.02 -6.48 13.62
N ARG A 103 3.11 -5.22 13.19
CA ARG A 103 3.78 -4.84 11.93
C ARG A 103 5.26 -5.24 11.92
N ILE A 104 6.00 -5.04 13.02
CA ILE A 104 7.41 -5.43 13.15
C ILE A 104 7.55 -6.95 13.01
N VAL A 105 6.71 -7.73 13.70
CA VAL A 105 6.70 -9.19 13.61
C VAL A 105 6.43 -9.63 12.17
N MET A 106 5.42 -9.04 11.50
CA MET A 106 5.09 -9.36 10.11
C MET A 106 6.24 -9.03 9.15
N VAL A 107 6.95 -7.92 9.34
CA VAL A 107 8.16 -7.59 8.54
C VAL A 107 9.24 -8.67 8.74
N GLY A 108 9.45 -9.14 9.97
CA GLY A 108 10.36 -10.24 10.25
C GLY A 108 9.98 -11.55 9.54
N VAL A 109 8.70 -11.92 9.59
CA VAL A 109 8.16 -13.11 8.90
C VAL A 109 8.31 -12.98 7.38
N ILE A 110 7.99 -11.83 6.80
CA ILE A 110 8.12 -11.59 5.36
C ILE A 110 9.60 -11.64 4.95
N GLY A 111 10.51 -11.03 5.71
CA GLY A 111 11.94 -11.08 5.46
C GLY A 111 12.51 -12.50 5.50
N TRP A 112 12.09 -13.30 6.49
CA TRP A 112 12.44 -14.71 6.58
C TRP A 112 11.90 -15.50 5.38
N LEU A 113 10.64 -15.29 5.01
CA LEU A 113 10.02 -15.96 3.87
C LEU A 113 10.73 -15.60 2.55
N MET A 114 11.03 -14.33 2.32
CA MET A 114 11.78 -13.87 1.15
C MET A 114 13.16 -14.53 1.09
N HIS A 115 13.90 -14.55 2.20
CA HIS A 115 15.20 -15.22 2.29
C HIS A 115 15.09 -16.72 1.96
N HIS A 116 14.07 -17.38 2.49
CA HIS A 116 13.84 -18.81 2.23
C HIS A 116 13.51 -19.08 0.76
N LEU A 117 12.63 -18.30 0.14
CA LEU A 117 12.21 -18.46 -1.25
C LEU A 117 13.38 -18.20 -2.22
N ILE A 118 14.17 -17.16 -1.99
CA ILE A 118 15.30 -16.80 -2.86
C ILE A 118 16.40 -17.87 -2.84
N ASN A 119 16.72 -18.40 -1.64
CA ASN A 119 17.87 -19.27 -1.47
C ASN A 119 17.55 -20.76 -1.67
N LYS A 120 16.33 -21.20 -1.33
CA LYS A 120 15.97 -22.63 -1.32
C LYS A 120 15.00 -23.05 -2.41
N ARG A 121 14.26 -22.12 -3.03
CA ARG A 121 13.29 -22.42 -4.10
C ARG A 121 13.61 -21.58 -5.34
N LYS A 122 14.49 -22.12 -6.20
CA LYS A 122 14.91 -21.45 -7.44
C LYS A 122 13.77 -21.26 -8.46
N ASP A 123 12.70 -21.99 -8.31
CA ASP A 123 11.50 -22.00 -9.18
C ASP A 123 10.42 -21.02 -8.71
N THR A 124 10.69 -20.19 -7.69
CA THR A 124 9.72 -19.21 -7.22
C THR A 124 9.46 -18.15 -8.30
N PRO A 125 8.19 -17.90 -8.69
CA PRO A 125 7.84 -16.88 -9.67
C PRO A 125 8.31 -15.49 -9.23
N LYS A 126 8.81 -14.69 -10.18
CA LYS A 126 9.27 -13.31 -9.91
C LYS A 126 8.18 -12.46 -9.26
N GLY A 127 6.92 -12.62 -9.69
CA GLY A 127 5.77 -11.90 -9.16
C GLY A 127 5.57 -12.10 -7.65
N VAL A 128 5.80 -13.31 -7.15
CA VAL A 128 5.71 -13.60 -5.69
C VAL A 128 6.76 -12.82 -4.92
N ILE A 129 8.00 -12.80 -5.41
CA ILE A 129 9.11 -12.10 -4.74
C ILE A 129 8.90 -10.57 -4.80
N VAL A 130 8.45 -10.05 -5.95
CA VAL A 130 8.11 -8.63 -6.10
C VAL A 130 6.92 -8.27 -5.20
N GLY A 131 5.88 -9.09 -5.14
CA GLY A 131 4.75 -8.90 -4.23
C GLY A 131 5.19 -8.82 -2.76
N LEU A 132 6.05 -9.75 -2.32
CA LEU A 132 6.61 -9.72 -0.95
C LEU A 132 7.47 -8.46 -0.71
N ALA A 133 8.24 -8.01 -1.72
CA ALA A 133 9.03 -6.78 -1.63
C ALA A 133 8.14 -5.54 -1.49
N LEU A 134 7.01 -5.48 -2.21
CA LEU A 134 6.01 -4.42 -2.10
C LEU A 134 5.38 -4.39 -0.69
N VAL A 135 4.96 -5.56 -0.17
CA VAL A 135 4.42 -5.64 1.20
C VAL A 135 5.46 -5.22 2.23
N MET A 136 6.72 -5.64 2.05
CA MET A 136 7.83 -5.26 2.92
C MET A 136 8.03 -3.74 2.93
N ALA A 137 8.10 -3.11 1.74
CA ALA A 137 8.29 -1.66 1.62
C ALA A 137 7.13 -0.89 2.26
N GLY A 138 5.88 -1.29 2.01
CA GLY A 138 4.71 -0.66 2.60
C GLY A 138 4.66 -0.81 4.13
N ALA A 139 4.92 -2.00 4.66
CA ALA A 139 4.95 -2.22 6.10
C ALA A 139 6.06 -1.40 6.78
N LEU A 140 7.28 -1.36 6.20
CA LEU A 140 8.38 -0.56 6.72
C LEU A 140 8.09 0.94 6.66
N GLY A 141 7.46 1.45 5.59
CA GLY A 141 7.07 2.85 5.46
C GLY A 141 6.16 3.28 6.62
N ASN A 142 5.09 2.57 6.87
CA ASN A 142 4.17 2.87 7.95
C ASN A 142 4.76 2.62 9.36
N ILE A 143 5.74 1.71 9.51
CA ILE A 143 6.50 1.54 10.75
C ILE A 143 7.38 2.77 11.03
N ILE A 144 8.06 3.31 10.01
CA ILE A 144 8.91 4.50 10.14
C ILE A 144 8.09 5.68 10.64
N ASP A 145 6.92 5.93 10.06
CA ASP A 145 6.03 7.00 10.51
C ASP A 145 5.67 6.83 11.99
N SER A 146 5.18 5.64 12.34
CA SER A 146 4.76 5.34 13.72
C SER A 146 5.91 5.44 14.72
N ALA A 147 7.12 4.99 14.34
CA ALA A 147 8.28 4.96 15.23
C ALA A 147 8.91 6.34 15.43
N PHE A 148 9.00 7.13 14.35
CA PHE A 148 9.89 8.30 14.36
C PHE A 148 9.21 9.64 14.16
N TYR A 149 8.05 9.72 13.50
CA TYR A 149 7.43 11.02 13.18
C TYR A 149 7.04 11.80 14.44
N GLY A 150 6.59 11.10 15.49
CA GLY A 150 6.32 11.74 16.78
C GLY A 150 7.55 12.40 17.43
N LEU A 151 8.73 11.84 17.17
CA LEU A 151 10.00 12.33 17.72
C LEU A 151 10.63 13.42 16.84
N LEU A 152 10.41 13.37 15.52
CA LEU A 152 11.13 14.20 14.55
C LEU A 152 10.39 15.50 14.21
N PHE A 153 9.06 15.50 14.27
CA PHE A 153 8.23 16.61 13.81
C PHE A 153 7.45 17.28 14.93
N SER A 154 7.07 18.53 14.71
CA SER A 154 6.03 19.19 15.49
C SER A 154 4.64 18.66 15.09
N GLU A 155 3.62 18.96 15.89
CA GLU A 155 2.25 18.58 15.57
C GLU A 155 1.73 19.34 14.34
N SER A 156 1.06 18.61 13.43
CA SER A 156 0.32 19.20 12.32
C SER A 156 -1.07 19.60 12.79
N THR A 157 -1.50 20.81 12.46
CA THR A 157 -2.85 21.30 12.76
C THR A 157 -3.47 21.94 11.51
N PRO A 158 -4.78 22.24 11.49
CA PRO A 158 -5.39 22.99 10.39
C PRO A 158 -4.84 24.42 10.22
N TYR A 159 -4.06 24.90 11.18
CA TYR A 159 -3.53 26.28 11.19
C TYR A 159 -2.01 26.35 11.11
N THR A 160 -1.31 25.24 11.38
CA THR A 160 0.15 25.20 11.42
C THR A 160 0.67 23.99 10.68
N VAL A 161 1.63 24.22 9.79
CA VAL A 161 2.38 23.17 9.09
C VAL A 161 3.46 22.63 10.03
N ALA A 162 3.66 21.31 10.02
CA ALA A 162 4.69 20.70 10.85
C ALA A 162 6.10 21.05 10.35
N HIS A 163 7.04 21.13 11.28
CA HIS A 163 8.46 21.36 11.01
C HIS A 163 9.33 20.31 11.72
N PHE A 164 10.55 20.13 11.25
CA PHE A 164 11.56 19.31 11.92
C PHE A 164 12.00 19.94 13.25
N GLY A 165 12.42 19.05 14.17
CA GLY A 165 12.90 19.47 15.51
C GLY A 165 11.80 19.62 16.56
N GLY A 166 10.53 19.30 16.18
CA GLY A 166 9.43 19.17 17.13
C GLY A 166 9.45 17.82 17.85
N HIS A 167 8.50 17.65 18.78
CA HIS A 167 8.32 16.39 19.51
C HIS A 167 6.84 16.29 19.93
N TYR A 168 5.99 15.79 19.04
CA TYR A 168 4.56 15.73 19.38
C TYR A 168 4.14 14.41 20.03
N ALA A 169 4.94 13.35 19.90
CA ALA A 169 4.64 12.04 20.49
C ALA A 169 5.91 11.22 20.75
N GLY A 170 5.82 10.23 21.61
CA GLY A 170 6.92 9.30 21.92
C GLY A 170 7.19 8.29 20.81
N PHE A 171 8.24 7.46 21.03
CA PHE A 171 8.59 6.35 20.13
C PHE A 171 7.40 5.42 19.92
N MET A 172 7.16 4.99 18.67
CA MET A 172 6.01 4.17 18.23
C MET A 172 4.62 4.84 18.38
N MET A 173 4.57 6.13 18.74
CA MET A 173 3.32 6.90 18.88
C MET A 173 3.15 7.95 17.77
N GLY A 174 4.03 7.97 16.76
CA GLY A 174 3.88 8.80 15.57
C GLY A 174 2.62 8.45 14.78
N LYS A 175 2.03 9.41 14.10
CA LYS A 175 0.87 9.22 13.23
C LYS A 175 1.35 8.91 11.82
N VAL A 176 0.66 8.00 11.11
CA VAL A 176 0.91 7.70 9.70
C VAL A 176 0.35 8.83 8.85
N VAL A 177 1.11 9.25 7.85
CA VAL A 177 0.70 10.32 6.92
C VAL A 177 0.00 9.69 5.72
N ASP A 178 -1.27 10.05 5.53
CA ASP A 178 -2.10 9.67 4.38
C ASP A 178 -2.38 10.89 3.51
N MET A 179 -2.48 10.68 2.17
CA MET A 179 -2.61 11.81 1.25
C MET A 179 -3.37 11.57 -0.03
N PHE A 180 -3.45 10.33 -0.54
CA PHE A 180 -4.12 10.05 -1.81
C PHE A 180 -5.62 9.91 -1.61
N TYR A 181 -6.37 10.80 -2.22
CA TYR A 181 -7.81 10.82 -2.20
C TYR A 181 -8.39 10.80 -3.61
N PHE A 182 -9.30 9.87 -3.87
CA PHE A 182 -9.93 9.66 -5.16
C PHE A 182 -11.45 9.76 -5.06
N PRO A 183 -12.04 10.97 -5.02
CA PRO A 183 -13.50 11.16 -5.01
C PRO A 183 -14.09 10.87 -6.38
N LEU A 184 -14.26 9.58 -6.75
CA LEU A 184 -14.59 9.18 -8.12
C LEU A 184 -15.97 9.65 -8.57
N PHE A 185 -17.01 9.43 -7.78
CA PHE A 185 -18.38 9.89 -8.02
C PHE A 185 -19.21 9.88 -6.74
N GLN A 186 -20.23 10.72 -6.69
CA GLN A 186 -21.16 10.71 -5.55
C GLN A 186 -22.20 9.59 -5.71
N TRP A 187 -22.31 8.78 -4.69
CA TRP A 187 -23.28 7.70 -4.62
C TRP A 187 -24.30 7.99 -3.51
N ASN A 188 -25.38 8.67 -3.88
CA ASN A 188 -26.47 8.96 -2.96
C ASN A 188 -27.37 7.73 -2.77
N GLY A 189 -27.79 7.46 -1.54
CA GLY A 189 -28.65 6.32 -1.22
C GLY A 189 -27.94 4.97 -1.14
N VAL A 190 -26.68 4.96 -0.73
CA VAL A 190 -25.90 3.74 -0.53
C VAL A 190 -26.57 2.84 0.52
N PRO A 191 -26.75 1.52 0.24
CA PRO A 191 -27.23 0.56 1.23
C PRO A 191 -26.32 0.54 2.47
N ARG A 192 -26.87 0.43 3.66
CA ARG A 192 -26.12 0.48 4.94
C ARG A 192 -24.92 -0.46 5.00
N PHE A 193 -25.02 -1.64 4.41
CA PHE A 193 -23.93 -2.63 4.39
C PHE A 193 -22.78 -2.25 3.43
N LEU A 194 -22.96 -1.25 2.55
CA LEU A 194 -21.95 -0.71 1.64
C LEU A 194 -21.42 0.66 2.07
N ASN A 195 -21.87 1.21 3.20
CA ASN A 195 -21.43 2.53 3.67
C ASN A 195 -19.90 2.64 3.84
N PHE A 196 -19.19 1.52 4.02
CA PHE A 196 -17.73 1.51 4.10
C PHE A 196 -17.03 1.84 2.77
N LEU A 197 -17.77 1.84 1.65
CA LEU A 197 -17.25 2.18 0.32
C LEU A 197 -17.34 3.68 0.00
N VAL A 198 -18.03 4.45 0.82
CA VAL A 198 -18.22 5.89 0.63
C VAL A 198 -17.70 6.68 1.83
N ASP A 199 -17.29 7.91 1.58
CA ASP A 199 -16.93 8.85 2.64
C ASP A 199 -18.16 9.58 3.23
N SER A 200 -17.91 10.51 4.16
CA SER A 200 -18.95 11.36 4.79
C SER A 200 -19.74 12.23 3.79
N ASN A 201 -19.20 12.47 2.60
CA ASN A 201 -19.81 13.24 1.54
C ASN A 201 -20.45 12.37 0.45
N ASN A 202 -20.57 11.07 0.72
CA ASN A 202 -21.07 10.03 -0.21
C ASN A 202 -20.24 9.87 -1.50
N TYR A 203 -18.96 10.24 -1.50
CA TYR A 203 -18.09 9.92 -2.60
C TYR A 203 -17.65 8.46 -2.52
N PHE A 204 -17.83 7.73 -3.65
CA PHE A 204 -17.33 6.36 -3.79
C PHE A 204 -15.81 6.37 -3.79
N PHE A 205 -15.21 5.40 -3.09
CA PHE A 205 -13.80 5.29 -2.81
C PHE A 205 -13.25 6.47 -1.98
N GLY A 206 -14.01 6.85 -0.96
CA GLY A 206 -13.65 7.94 -0.03
C GLY A 206 -12.49 7.65 0.91
N ALA A 207 -11.83 6.48 0.81
CA ALA A 207 -10.65 6.16 1.59
C ALA A 207 -9.47 7.03 1.18
N ILE A 208 -8.79 7.61 2.18
CA ILE A 208 -7.53 8.32 1.99
C ILE A 208 -6.41 7.37 2.41
N PHE A 209 -5.39 7.22 1.57
CA PHE A 209 -4.30 6.28 1.78
C PHE A 209 -2.97 6.87 1.31
N ASN A 210 -1.87 6.19 1.60
CA ASN A 210 -0.52 6.60 1.23
C ASN A 210 0.13 5.64 0.22
N LEU A 211 1.36 5.94 -0.17
CA LEU A 211 2.08 5.14 -1.16
C LEU A 211 2.42 3.74 -0.61
N ALA A 212 2.70 3.62 0.68
CA ALA A 212 2.93 2.33 1.35
C ALA A 212 1.70 1.41 1.29
N ASP A 213 0.49 1.96 1.49
CA ASP A 213 -0.78 1.21 1.40
C ASP A 213 -1.06 0.79 -0.06
N ALA A 214 -0.72 1.66 -1.03
CA ALA A 214 -0.80 1.33 -2.45
C ALA A 214 0.10 0.14 -2.80
N TYR A 215 1.33 0.08 -2.28
CA TYR A 215 2.23 -1.06 -2.48
C TYR A 215 1.63 -2.36 -1.95
N ILE A 216 1.06 -2.34 -0.74
CA ILE A 216 0.41 -3.51 -0.15
C ILE A 216 -0.79 -3.96 -1.01
N SER A 217 -1.62 -3.01 -1.46
CA SER A 217 -2.77 -3.30 -2.31
C SER A 217 -2.38 -3.91 -3.66
N ILE A 218 -1.35 -3.38 -4.30
CA ILE A 218 -0.79 -3.93 -5.56
C ILE A 218 -0.26 -5.35 -5.33
N ALA A 219 0.43 -5.60 -4.22
CA ALA A 219 0.95 -6.93 -3.89
C ALA A 219 -0.17 -7.95 -3.71
N VAL A 220 -1.28 -7.59 -3.06
CA VAL A 220 -2.46 -8.45 -2.91
C VAL A 220 -3.06 -8.78 -4.28
N ILE A 221 -3.22 -7.78 -5.16
CA ILE A 221 -3.74 -7.99 -6.52
C ILE A 221 -2.81 -8.93 -7.31
N LEU A 222 -1.50 -8.72 -7.25
CA LEU A 222 -0.51 -9.59 -7.89
C LEU A 222 -0.58 -11.03 -7.36
N SER A 223 -0.77 -11.20 -6.05
CA SER A 223 -0.92 -12.52 -5.44
C SER A 223 -2.17 -13.23 -5.94
N LEU A 224 -3.31 -12.54 -6.02
CA LEU A 224 -4.57 -13.11 -6.53
C LEU A 224 -4.46 -13.53 -8.01
N ILE A 225 -3.76 -12.75 -8.84
CA ILE A 225 -3.51 -13.09 -10.24
C ILE A 225 -2.68 -14.39 -10.33
N HIS A 226 -1.61 -14.52 -9.53
CA HIS A 226 -0.77 -15.72 -9.54
C HIS A 226 -1.49 -16.98 -9.04
N ILE A 227 -2.41 -16.86 -8.09
CA ILE A 227 -3.22 -17.98 -7.59
C ILE A 227 -4.21 -18.47 -8.66
N SER A 228 -4.70 -17.58 -9.51
CA SER A 228 -5.69 -17.92 -10.55
C SER A 228 -5.11 -18.54 -11.81
N GLU A 229 -3.81 -18.40 -12.07
CA GLU A 229 -3.15 -18.93 -13.31
C GLU A 229 -2.86 -20.44 -13.33
N PRO A 230 -2.47 -21.13 -12.23
CA PRO A 230 -2.16 -22.57 -12.27
C PRO A 230 -3.32 -23.45 -12.74
N THR A 231 -4.54 -23.02 -12.54
CA THR A 231 -5.76 -23.75 -12.91
C THR A 231 -5.99 -23.78 -14.43
N ARG A 232 -5.44 -22.84 -15.19
CA ARG A 232 -5.60 -22.79 -16.65
C ARG A 232 -4.68 -23.77 -17.40
N LEU A 233 -3.49 -24.03 -16.90
CA LEU A 233 -2.54 -24.95 -17.53
C LEU A 233 -2.89 -26.42 -17.28
N GLN A 234 -3.58 -26.75 -16.19
CA GLN A 234 -4.05 -28.12 -15.92
C GLN A 234 -5.32 -28.52 -16.69
N LEU A 235 -6.03 -27.58 -17.29
CA LEU A 235 -7.24 -27.84 -18.09
C LEU A 235 -6.95 -28.04 -19.58
N ILE A 236 -5.69 -27.96 -20.04
CA ILE A 236 -5.28 -28.08 -21.43
C ILE A 236 -4.38 -29.33 -21.65
N SER A 237 -4.08 -30.07 -20.61
CA SER A 237 -3.43 -31.40 -20.67
C SER A 237 -4.51 -32.49 -20.49
#